data_eb9807d98c5062183ad4a45c2a769391
#
_entry.id   eb9807d98c5062183ad4a45c2a769391
#
_cell.length_a   1.000
_cell.length_b   1.000
_cell.length_c   1.000
_cell.angle_alpha   90.00
_cell.angle_beta   90.00
_cell.angle_gamma   90.00
#
_symmetry.space_group_name_H-M   'P 1'
#
loop_
_entity.id
_entity.type
_entity.pdbx_description
1 polymer ?
#
loop_
_entity_poly.entity_id
_entity_poly.type
_entity_poly.pdbx_seq_one_letter_code
_entity_poly.pdbx_strand_id
1 'polypeptide(L)'
;MCGQAQARSLVEAAIKARGADVYAGFLLPHLRSEMTVLDCGCGKATITLGLADTVLDGWVVGVDLKRGDLIAAGRSAVAMGRSNVAFIAADCGRLPFHGAAFDAVLCHSMLETVGDPANVVAELRRVTKRGGVVGAASVEYGGVILAGEQTAGPQRFYDIRQQLWRAAGIAEPNMGRRLRGVFEAAGFSRVEAFADYISYGTPDRIKAFAYDRATECRDGKVHVAVTRHGIASSEELLRLAAAWGEWSDDPGAFFAFAWCRELAWL
;
A
#
# COMPACT_ATOMS: atom_id res chain seq x y z
N MET A 1 28.53 11.75 9.70
CA MET A 1 27.33 12.02 10.53
C MET A 1 26.21 12.77 9.77
N CYS A 2 26.52 13.63 8.79
CA CYS A 2 25.50 14.36 8.00
C CYS A 2 24.58 13.44 7.16
N GLY A 3 25.13 12.39 6.53
CA GLY A 3 24.36 11.48 5.66
C GLY A 3 23.31 10.61 6.38
N GLN A 4 23.56 10.25 7.65
CA GLN A 4 22.59 9.45 8.41
C GLN A 4 21.38 10.28 8.89
N ALA A 5 21.60 11.53 9.25
CA ALA A 5 20.53 12.45 9.63
C ALA A 5 19.63 12.78 8.41
N GLN A 6 20.23 12.95 7.24
CA GLN A 6 19.50 13.21 5.99
C GLN A 6 18.71 12.00 5.50
N ALA A 7 19.27 10.78 5.61
CA ALA A 7 18.57 9.54 5.32
C ALA A 7 17.38 9.32 6.28
N ARG A 8 17.55 9.64 7.57
CA ARG A 8 16.48 9.57 8.57
C ARG A 8 15.35 10.56 8.28
N SER A 9 15.68 11.80 7.91
CA SER A 9 14.72 12.83 7.51
C SER A 9 13.91 12.43 6.26
N LEU A 10 14.52 11.79 5.26
CA LEU A 10 13.83 11.28 4.07
C LEU A 10 12.92 10.11 4.39
N VAL A 11 13.31 9.22 5.30
CA VAL A 11 12.47 8.11 5.76
C VAL A 11 11.29 8.64 6.58
N GLU A 12 11.52 9.60 7.48
CA GLU A 12 10.44 10.25 8.25
C GLU A 12 9.47 11.02 7.34
N ALA A 13 9.98 11.69 6.31
CA ALA A 13 9.14 12.34 5.29
C ALA A 13 8.34 11.33 4.46
N ALA A 14 8.93 10.19 4.09
CA ALA A 14 8.24 9.12 3.38
C ALA A 14 7.17 8.45 4.26
N ILE A 15 7.44 8.26 5.56
CA ILE A 15 6.45 7.79 6.55
C ILE A 15 5.29 8.79 6.65
N LYS A 16 5.59 10.08 6.76
CA LYS A 16 4.58 11.15 6.82
C LYS A 16 3.77 11.25 5.52
N ALA A 17 4.41 11.02 4.37
CA ALA A 17 3.75 11.01 3.07
C ALA A 17 2.85 9.77 2.85
N ARG A 18 3.03 8.69 3.63
CA ARG A 18 2.21 7.48 3.60
C ARG A 18 1.37 7.31 4.88
N GLY A 19 1.00 8.38 5.52
CA GLY A 19 0.20 8.35 6.75
C GLY A 19 -1.26 7.94 6.53
N ALA A 20 -1.95 7.69 7.64
CA ALA A 20 -3.36 7.30 7.64
C ALA A 20 -4.25 8.35 6.96
N ASP A 21 -3.94 9.64 7.08
CA ASP A 21 -4.70 10.73 6.48
C ASP A 21 -4.81 10.59 4.95
N VAL A 22 -3.73 10.17 4.28
CA VAL A 22 -3.68 10.04 2.82
C VAL A 22 -4.23 8.70 2.37
N TYR A 23 -3.86 7.62 3.05
CA TYR A 23 -4.12 6.26 2.55
C TYR A 23 -5.31 5.56 3.21
N ALA A 24 -5.67 5.96 4.43
CA ALA A 24 -6.83 5.46 5.16
C ALA A 24 -7.87 6.54 5.48
N GLY A 25 -7.71 7.78 4.93
CA GLY A 25 -8.58 8.91 5.19
C GLY A 25 -10.07 8.62 4.94
N PHE A 26 -10.37 7.70 4.05
CA PHE A 26 -11.73 7.23 3.79
C PHE A 26 -12.33 6.40 4.93
N LEU A 27 -11.50 5.72 5.74
CA LEU A 27 -11.92 4.92 6.88
C LEU A 27 -11.97 5.74 8.17
N LEU A 28 -11.08 6.74 8.32
CA LEU A 28 -10.96 7.53 9.56
C LEU A 28 -12.28 8.09 10.10
N PRO A 29 -13.22 8.63 9.27
CA PRO A 29 -14.53 9.13 9.75
C PRO A 29 -15.42 8.07 10.42
N HIS A 30 -15.11 6.79 10.23
CA HIS A 30 -15.86 5.66 10.80
C HIS A 30 -15.21 5.10 12.07
N LEU A 31 -14.06 5.64 12.47
CA LEU A 31 -13.35 5.24 13.68
C LEU A 31 -13.77 6.09 14.89
N ARG A 32 -13.78 5.47 16.07
CA ARG A 32 -13.96 6.13 17.37
C ARG A 32 -12.80 5.75 18.27
N SER A 33 -12.53 6.60 19.27
CA SER A 33 -11.35 6.50 20.14
C SER A 33 -11.19 5.14 20.84
N GLU A 34 -12.29 4.51 21.20
CA GLU A 34 -12.33 3.24 21.95
C GLU A 34 -12.24 1.97 21.08
N MET A 35 -12.21 2.10 19.76
CA MET A 35 -12.27 0.95 18.86
C MET A 35 -10.99 0.12 18.86
N THR A 36 -11.16 -1.18 18.62
CA THR A 36 -10.08 -2.10 18.25
C THR A 36 -10.05 -2.27 16.76
N VAL A 37 -8.95 -1.87 16.13
CA VAL A 37 -8.76 -1.83 14.68
C VAL A 37 -7.72 -2.87 14.25
N LEU A 38 -8.00 -3.60 13.17
CA LEU A 38 -7.03 -4.46 12.48
C LEU A 38 -6.50 -3.73 11.24
N ASP A 39 -5.17 -3.68 11.08
CA ASP A 39 -4.51 -3.32 9.83
C ASP A 39 -3.91 -4.59 9.19
N CYS A 40 -4.61 -5.13 8.20
CA CYS A 40 -4.29 -6.40 7.55
C CYS A 40 -3.37 -6.17 6.35
N GLY A 41 -2.13 -6.66 6.44
CA GLY A 41 -1.05 -6.36 5.50
C GLY A 41 -0.34 -5.04 5.86
N CYS A 42 -0.09 -4.80 7.14
CA CYS A 42 0.41 -3.52 7.67
C CYS A 42 1.83 -3.14 7.21
N GLY A 43 2.62 -4.09 6.70
CA GLY A 43 3.99 -3.86 6.27
C GLY A 43 4.84 -3.19 7.35
N LYS A 44 5.43 -2.03 7.04
CA LYS A 44 6.23 -1.21 7.97
C LYS A 44 5.40 -0.32 8.89
N ALA A 45 4.08 -0.51 8.92
CA ALA A 45 3.13 0.15 9.82
C ALA A 45 3.00 1.68 9.68
N THR A 46 3.30 2.26 8.52
CA THR A 46 3.18 3.71 8.34
C THR A 46 1.73 4.20 8.49
N ILE A 47 0.76 3.40 8.02
CA ILE A 47 -0.67 3.68 8.18
C ILE A 47 -1.13 3.28 9.58
N THR A 48 -0.72 2.10 10.06
CA THR A 48 -1.06 1.56 11.40
C THR A 48 -0.80 2.56 12.52
N LEU A 49 0.36 3.24 12.47
CA LEU A 49 0.76 4.23 13.48
C LEU A 49 -0.14 5.47 13.45
N GLY A 50 -0.61 5.89 12.27
CA GLY A 50 -1.59 6.97 12.15
C GLY A 50 -2.99 6.55 12.59
N LEU A 51 -3.39 5.29 12.40
CA LEU A 51 -4.63 4.76 12.98
C LEU A 51 -4.60 4.77 14.50
N ALA A 52 -3.43 4.46 15.10
CA ALA A 52 -3.26 4.52 16.56
C ALA A 52 -3.45 5.92 17.13
N ASP A 53 -3.20 6.97 16.35
CA ASP A 53 -3.48 8.37 16.75
C ASP A 53 -4.98 8.70 16.73
N THR A 54 -5.78 7.90 16.02
CA THR A 54 -7.24 8.07 15.96
C THR A 54 -7.96 7.32 17.07
N VAL A 55 -7.44 6.13 17.46
CA VAL A 55 -8.07 5.26 18.47
C VAL A 55 -7.27 5.28 19.79
N LEU A 56 -7.19 6.44 20.41
CA LEU A 56 -6.32 6.68 21.58
C LEU A 56 -6.71 5.86 22.82
N ASP A 57 -7.98 5.53 22.99
CA ASP A 57 -8.52 4.72 24.10
C ASP A 57 -8.70 3.24 23.68
N GLY A 58 -8.41 2.93 22.44
CA GLY A 58 -8.52 1.61 21.81
C GLY A 58 -7.17 1.02 21.45
N TRP A 59 -7.18 0.10 20.49
CA TRP A 59 -5.99 -0.63 20.04
C TRP A 59 -5.95 -0.77 18.52
N VAL A 60 -4.73 -0.76 17.96
CA VAL A 60 -4.50 -1.17 16.57
C VAL A 60 -3.63 -2.41 16.54
N VAL A 61 -4.07 -3.43 15.82
CA VAL A 61 -3.31 -4.65 15.60
C VAL A 61 -2.87 -4.68 14.13
N GLY A 62 -1.57 -4.60 13.89
CA GLY A 62 -0.98 -4.77 12.55
C GLY A 62 -0.63 -6.23 12.29
N VAL A 63 -1.05 -6.78 11.15
CA VAL A 63 -0.71 -8.13 10.71
C VAL A 63 0.03 -8.10 9.39
N ASP A 64 1.14 -8.83 9.28
CA ASP A 64 1.87 -9.05 8.02
C ASP A 64 2.63 -10.39 8.07
N LEU A 65 2.93 -10.98 6.92
CA LEU A 65 3.77 -12.19 6.82
C LEU A 65 5.26 -11.88 7.07
N LYS A 66 5.70 -10.65 6.77
CA LYS A 66 7.12 -10.25 6.77
C LYS A 66 7.58 -9.84 8.16
N ARG A 67 8.07 -10.79 8.93
CA ARG A 67 8.60 -10.54 10.30
C ARG A 67 9.61 -9.38 10.38
N GLY A 68 10.46 -9.20 9.35
CA GLY A 68 11.41 -8.10 9.31
C GLY A 68 10.75 -6.73 9.29
N ASP A 69 9.65 -6.58 8.53
CA ASP A 69 8.87 -5.35 8.48
C ASP A 69 8.17 -5.09 9.82
N LEU A 70 7.64 -6.13 10.49
CA LEU A 70 7.02 -6.01 11.81
C LEU A 70 8.01 -5.61 12.91
N ILE A 71 9.24 -6.12 12.86
CA ILE A 71 10.31 -5.68 13.80
C ILE A 71 10.61 -4.18 13.59
N ALA A 72 10.68 -3.73 12.35
CA ALA A 72 10.87 -2.32 12.05
C ALA A 72 9.67 -1.48 12.50
N ALA A 73 8.44 -1.98 12.30
CA ALA A 73 7.19 -1.37 12.76
C ALA A 73 7.18 -1.17 14.29
N GLY A 74 7.55 -2.21 15.05
CA GLY A 74 7.64 -2.13 16.51
C GLY A 74 8.64 -1.09 16.99
N ARG A 75 9.82 -1.01 16.34
CA ARG A 75 10.82 0.03 16.64
C ARG A 75 10.29 1.44 16.35
N SER A 76 9.56 1.60 15.25
CA SER A 76 8.94 2.89 14.90
C SER A 76 7.86 3.28 15.91
N ALA A 77 7.03 2.34 16.35
CA ALA A 77 6.01 2.57 17.38
C ALA A 77 6.64 3.09 18.69
N VAL A 78 7.69 2.41 19.17
CA VAL A 78 8.43 2.84 20.37
C VAL A 78 9.05 4.23 20.18
N ALA A 79 9.70 4.49 19.03
CA ALA A 79 10.32 5.78 18.73
C ALA A 79 9.32 6.93 18.65
N MET A 80 8.07 6.64 18.27
CA MET A 80 6.97 7.60 18.21
C MET A 80 6.11 7.64 19.48
N GLY A 81 6.45 6.86 20.51
CA GLY A 81 5.71 6.81 21.79
C GLY A 81 4.32 6.20 21.67
N ARG A 82 4.08 5.31 20.68
CA ARG A 82 2.78 4.64 20.49
C ARG A 82 2.75 3.35 21.30
N SER A 83 1.90 3.32 22.34
CA SER A 83 1.74 2.16 23.24
C SER A 83 0.48 1.33 22.95
N ASN A 84 -0.45 1.87 22.14
CA ASN A 84 -1.72 1.24 21.77
C ASN A 84 -1.65 0.50 20.43
N VAL A 85 -0.48 -0.09 20.09
CA VAL A 85 -0.28 -0.90 18.89
C VAL A 85 0.36 -2.25 19.21
N ALA A 86 -0.05 -3.28 18.47
CA ALA A 86 0.57 -4.59 18.51
C ALA A 86 0.83 -5.10 17.10
N PHE A 87 1.86 -5.92 16.90
CA PHE A 87 2.22 -6.47 15.60
C PHE A 87 2.31 -8.00 15.66
N ILE A 88 1.65 -8.69 14.73
CA ILE A 88 1.55 -10.15 14.69
C ILE A 88 1.94 -10.64 13.31
N ALA A 89 2.87 -11.60 13.26
CA ALA A 89 3.24 -12.28 12.01
C ALA A 89 2.21 -13.38 11.72
N ALA A 90 1.34 -13.17 10.72
CA ALA A 90 0.33 -14.12 10.31
C ALA A 90 -0.07 -13.96 8.84
N ASP A 91 -0.68 -15.01 8.30
CA ASP A 91 -1.30 -15.01 6.97
C ASP A 91 -2.68 -14.34 7.06
N CYS A 92 -2.91 -13.34 6.20
CA CYS A 92 -4.20 -12.64 6.10
C CYS A 92 -5.33 -13.53 5.57
N GLY A 93 -5.01 -14.60 4.86
CA GLY A 93 -5.97 -15.64 4.47
C GLY A 93 -6.34 -16.61 5.60
N ARG A 94 -5.68 -16.50 6.77
CA ARG A 94 -5.93 -17.31 7.97
C ARG A 94 -5.55 -16.55 9.21
N LEU A 95 -6.35 -15.58 9.59
CA LEU A 95 -6.09 -14.69 10.71
C LEU A 95 -6.20 -15.41 12.06
N PRO A 96 -5.22 -15.25 12.98
CA PRO A 96 -5.17 -15.95 14.26
C PRO A 96 -6.08 -15.31 15.33
N PHE A 97 -7.26 -14.83 14.92
CA PHE A 97 -8.23 -14.20 15.80
C PHE A 97 -9.55 -14.95 15.75
N HIS A 98 -10.31 -14.90 16.84
CA HIS A 98 -11.70 -15.36 16.85
C HIS A 98 -12.58 -14.46 15.96
N GLY A 99 -13.77 -14.93 15.59
CA GLY A 99 -14.73 -14.12 14.85
C GLY A 99 -15.18 -12.92 15.68
N ALA A 100 -15.54 -11.83 15.00
CA ALA A 100 -16.03 -10.61 15.64
C ALA A 100 -15.07 -10.02 16.69
N ALA A 101 -13.76 -9.96 16.37
CA ALA A 101 -12.73 -9.43 17.26
C ALA A 101 -12.53 -7.91 17.11
N PHE A 102 -12.78 -7.36 15.93
CA PHE A 102 -12.43 -5.98 15.58
C PHE A 102 -13.66 -5.13 15.26
N ASP A 103 -13.63 -3.87 15.70
CA ASP A 103 -14.67 -2.89 15.39
C ASP A 103 -14.50 -2.35 13.95
N ALA A 104 -13.26 -2.20 13.51
CA ALA A 104 -12.91 -1.81 12.15
C ALA A 104 -11.71 -2.60 11.64
N VAL A 105 -11.63 -2.80 10.33
CA VAL A 105 -10.52 -3.47 9.65
C VAL A 105 -10.08 -2.60 8.48
N LEU A 106 -8.78 -2.40 8.34
CA LEU A 106 -8.16 -1.82 7.15
C LEU A 106 -7.41 -2.92 6.38
N CYS A 107 -7.50 -2.88 5.06
CA CYS A 107 -6.67 -3.65 4.14
C CYS A 107 -6.22 -2.75 2.99
N HIS A 108 -4.96 -2.31 3.03
CA HIS A 108 -4.44 -1.34 2.07
C HIS A 108 -3.27 -1.90 1.27
N SER A 109 -3.37 -1.85 -0.07
CA SER A 109 -2.32 -2.30 -1.02
C SER A 109 -1.82 -3.73 -0.74
N MET A 110 -2.74 -4.63 -0.44
CA MET A 110 -2.46 -6.02 -0.10
C MET A 110 -3.24 -7.02 -0.98
N LEU A 111 -4.52 -6.77 -1.26
CA LEU A 111 -5.37 -7.69 -2.03
C LEU A 111 -4.86 -7.92 -3.45
N GLU A 112 -4.17 -6.94 -4.03
CA GLU A 112 -3.48 -7.09 -5.31
C GLU A 112 -2.24 -8.00 -5.25
N THR A 113 -1.79 -8.39 -4.06
CA THR A 113 -0.55 -9.16 -3.86
C THR A 113 -0.78 -10.59 -3.34
N VAL A 114 -2.03 -11.01 -3.20
CA VAL A 114 -2.38 -12.34 -2.70
C VAL A 114 -2.97 -13.23 -3.79
N GLY A 115 -2.72 -14.53 -3.71
CA GLY A 115 -3.23 -15.50 -4.70
C GLY A 115 -4.74 -15.72 -4.64
N ASP A 116 -5.34 -15.54 -3.45
CA ASP A 116 -6.80 -15.70 -3.24
C ASP A 116 -7.37 -14.51 -2.43
N PRO A 117 -7.69 -13.40 -3.10
CA PRO A 117 -8.28 -12.24 -2.45
C PRO A 117 -9.68 -12.51 -1.88
N ALA A 118 -10.44 -13.46 -2.43
CA ALA A 118 -11.76 -13.81 -1.92
C ALA A 118 -11.67 -14.45 -0.53
N ASN A 119 -10.72 -15.37 -0.33
CA ASN A 119 -10.47 -15.97 0.99
C ASN A 119 -10.01 -14.92 2.00
N VAL A 120 -9.15 -13.98 1.61
CA VAL A 120 -8.73 -12.89 2.51
C VAL A 120 -9.93 -12.04 2.91
N VAL A 121 -10.76 -11.62 1.97
CA VAL A 121 -11.96 -10.79 2.27
C VAL A 121 -12.95 -11.56 3.16
N ALA A 122 -13.10 -12.87 2.99
CA ALA A 122 -13.91 -13.71 3.89
C ALA A 122 -13.35 -13.71 5.33
N GLU A 123 -12.01 -13.76 5.50
CA GLU A 123 -11.35 -13.64 6.81
C GLU A 123 -11.53 -12.24 7.41
N LEU A 124 -11.36 -11.17 6.61
CA LEU A 124 -11.65 -9.80 7.09
C LEU A 124 -13.09 -9.70 7.62
N ARG A 125 -14.06 -10.24 6.85
CA ARG A 125 -15.46 -10.29 7.28
C ARG A 125 -15.65 -11.09 8.57
N ARG A 126 -15.02 -12.26 8.68
CA ARG A 126 -15.14 -13.15 9.85
C ARG A 126 -14.67 -12.48 11.13
N VAL A 127 -13.56 -11.74 11.08
CA VAL A 127 -12.97 -11.09 12.27
C VAL A 127 -13.61 -9.76 12.62
N THR A 128 -14.43 -9.18 11.74
CA THR A 128 -15.13 -7.92 11.97
C THR A 128 -16.40 -8.17 12.80
N LYS A 129 -16.66 -7.33 13.80
CA LYS A 129 -17.87 -7.35 14.63
C LYS A 129 -19.11 -7.01 13.80
N ARG A 130 -20.29 -7.45 14.26
CA ARG A 130 -21.57 -6.96 13.72
C ARG A 130 -21.66 -5.44 13.89
N GLY A 131 -22.06 -4.74 12.83
CA GLY A 131 -22.05 -3.28 12.78
C GLY A 131 -20.66 -2.66 12.63
N GLY A 132 -19.61 -3.48 12.51
CA GLY A 132 -18.27 -3.03 12.21
C GLY A 132 -18.07 -2.73 10.72
N VAL A 133 -16.94 -2.10 10.39
CA VAL A 133 -16.61 -1.64 9.05
C VAL A 133 -15.27 -2.20 8.57
N VAL A 134 -15.23 -2.61 7.31
CA VAL A 134 -13.98 -2.96 6.61
C VAL A 134 -13.70 -1.89 5.56
N GLY A 135 -12.53 -1.26 5.63
CA GLY A 135 -12.00 -0.39 4.60
C GLY A 135 -10.94 -1.14 3.78
N ALA A 136 -11.07 -1.14 2.47
CA ALA A 136 -10.05 -1.68 1.58
C ALA A 136 -9.62 -0.66 0.54
N ALA A 137 -8.35 -0.70 0.13
CA ALA A 137 -7.84 0.12 -0.96
C ALA A 137 -6.82 -0.66 -1.78
N SER A 138 -6.97 -0.65 -3.09
CA SER A 138 -6.01 -1.23 -4.04
C SER A 138 -5.74 -0.29 -5.20
N VAL A 139 -4.51 -0.30 -5.68
CA VAL A 139 -4.13 0.44 -6.89
C VAL A 139 -4.82 -0.15 -8.11
N GLU A 140 -5.26 0.72 -9.00
CA GLU A 140 -5.74 0.37 -10.32
C GLU A 140 -4.71 0.83 -11.36
N TYR A 141 -3.83 -0.08 -11.77
CA TYR A 141 -2.75 0.28 -12.70
C TYR A 141 -3.24 0.62 -14.10
N GLY A 142 -4.42 0.15 -14.49
CA GLY A 142 -5.07 0.55 -15.74
C GLY A 142 -5.58 2.00 -15.74
N GLY A 143 -5.61 2.66 -14.58
CA GLY A 143 -6.02 4.04 -14.41
C GLY A 143 -4.88 5.02 -14.14
N VAL A 144 -3.62 4.63 -14.31
CA VAL A 144 -2.47 5.53 -14.11
C VAL A 144 -2.52 6.69 -15.09
N ILE A 145 -2.27 7.90 -14.58
CA ILE A 145 -2.02 9.09 -15.39
C ILE A 145 -0.51 9.36 -15.40
N LEU A 146 0.07 9.37 -16.58
CA LEU A 146 1.48 9.68 -16.81
C LEU A 146 1.53 10.74 -17.92
N ALA A 147 2.02 11.93 -17.61
CA ALA A 147 2.11 13.07 -18.54
C ALA A 147 3.51 13.67 -18.56
N GLY A 148 3.78 14.47 -19.58
CA GLY A 148 5.06 15.05 -19.94
C GLY A 148 5.51 14.58 -21.33
N GLU A 149 6.65 15.05 -21.79
CA GLU A 149 7.20 14.69 -23.12
C GLU A 149 7.95 13.35 -23.10
N GLN A 150 8.64 13.03 -22.00
CA GLN A 150 9.53 11.86 -21.88
C GLN A 150 8.84 10.67 -21.17
N THR A 151 7.65 10.30 -21.58
CA THR A 151 6.83 9.27 -20.90
C THR A 151 7.16 7.83 -21.29
N ALA A 152 7.85 7.59 -22.40
CA ALA A 152 8.07 6.24 -22.92
C ALA A 152 8.84 5.32 -21.96
N GLY A 153 9.88 5.82 -21.30
CA GLY A 153 10.65 5.06 -20.32
C GLY A 153 9.85 4.74 -19.05
N PRO A 154 9.24 5.72 -18.37
CA PRO A 154 8.30 5.51 -17.28
C PRO A 154 7.17 4.53 -17.61
N GLN A 155 6.55 4.62 -18.78
CA GLN A 155 5.51 3.69 -19.23
C GLN A 155 6.07 2.26 -19.34
N ARG A 156 7.22 2.09 -20.00
CA ARG A 156 7.87 0.79 -20.16
C ARG A 156 8.20 0.13 -18.80
N PHE A 157 8.60 0.93 -17.80
CA PHE A 157 8.82 0.44 -16.45
C PHE A 157 7.55 -0.18 -15.83
N TYR A 158 6.39 0.46 -15.99
CA TYR A 158 5.13 -0.08 -15.49
C TYR A 158 4.68 -1.33 -16.25
N ASP A 159 4.93 -1.39 -17.57
CA ASP A 159 4.65 -2.59 -18.37
C ASP A 159 5.49 -3.79 -17.87
N ILE A 160 6.77 -3.56 -17.60
CA ILE A 160 7.67 -4.56 -16.99
C ILE A 160 7.16 -5.01 -15.62
N ARG A 161 6.74 -4.09 -14.77
CA ARG A 161 6.18 -4.43 -13.45
C ARG A 161 4.93 -5.29 -13.55
N GLN A 162 4.03 -4.97 -14.47
CA GLN A 162 2.83 -5.78 -14.68
C GLN A 162 3.19 -7.18 -15.20
N GLN A 163 4.16 -7.30 -16.11
CA GLN A 163 4.67 -8.59 -16.59
C GLN A 163 5.29 -9.40 -15.44
N LEU A 164 6.10 -8.75 -14.57
CA LEU A 164 6.69 -9.39 -13.40
C LEU A 164 5.62 -9.97 -12.47
N TRP A 165 4.59 -9.22 -12.19
CA TRP A 165 3.51 -9.69 -11.31
C TRP A 165 2.79 -10.90 -11.87
N ARG A 166 2.48 -10.91 -13.17
CA ARG A 166 1.90 -12.07 -13.85
C ARG A 166 2.84 -13.30 -13.82
N ALA A 167 4.12 -13.08 -14.12
CA ALA A 167 5.13 -14.14 -14.12
C ALA A 167 5.38 -14.73 -12.71
N ALA A 168 5.29 -13.92 -11.68
CA ALA A 168 5.47 -14.35 -10.30
C ALA A 168 4.22 -15.01 -9.69
N GLY A 169 3.13 -15.11 -10.43
CA GLY A 169 1.84 -15.61 -9.90
C GLY A 169 1.29 -14.72 -8.77
N ILE A 170 1.82 -13.52 -8.65
CA ILE A 170 1.38 -12.51 -7.71
C ILE A 170 0.24 -11.77 -8.39
N ALA A 171 -0.87 -11.81 -7.77
CA ALA A 171 -2.11 -11.06 -7.90
C ALA A 171 -2.33 -10.11 -9.09
N GLU A 172 -3.50 -9.65 -9.12
CA GLU A 172 -4.15 -8.84 -10.15
C GLU A 172 -3.68 -7.38 -10.06
N PRO A 173 -2.84 -6.87 -10.99
CA PRO A 173 -2.42 -5.46 -10.97
C PRO A 173 -3.58 -4.47 -11.12
N ASN A 174 -4.76 -4.96 -11.54
CA ASN A 174 -5.98 -4.19 -11.65
C ASN A 174 -7.02 -4.66 -10.62
N MET A 175 -6.56 -4.96 -9.40
CA MET A 175 -7.43 -5.39 -8.30
C MET A 175 -8.46 -4.32 -7.92
N GLY A 176 -8.13 -3.05 -8.12
CA GLY A 176 -9.00 -1.93 -7.82
C GLY A 176 -10.40 -2.08 -8.41
N ARG A 177 -10.51 -2.37 -9.71
CA ARG A 177 -11.80 -2.57 -10.40
C ARG A 177 -12.56 -3.80 -9.95
N ARG A 178 -11.93 -4.73 -9.24
CA ARG A 178 -12.52 -5.99 -8.77
C ARG A 178 -12.99 -5.93 -7.31
N LEU A 179 -12.52 -4.94 -6.54
CA LEU A 179 -12.79 -4.85 -5.10
C LEU A 179 -14.27 -5.01 -4.80
N ARG A 180 -15.13 -4.16 -5.40
CA ARG A 180 -16.58 -4.22 -5.16
C ARG A 180 -17.14 -5.63 -5.34
N GLY A 181 -16.82 -6.30 -6.46
CA GLY A 181 -17.35 -7.64 -6.72
C GLY A 181 -16.91 -8.68 -5.70
N VAL A 182 -15.66 -8.59 -5.21
CA VAL A 182 -15.13 -9.50 -4.18
C VAL A 182 -15.81 -9.27 -2.83
N PHE A 183 -16.05 -8.02 -2.44
CA PHE A 183 -16.72 -7.68 -1.19
C PHE A 183 -18.22 -8.03 -1.23
N GLU A 184 -18.92 -7.76 -2.33
CA GLU A 184 -20.32 -8.18 -2.52
C GLU A 184 -20.46 -9.71 -2.42
N ALA A 185 -19.58 -10.45 -3.10
CA ALA A 185 -19.58 -11.91 -3.04
C ALA A 185 -19.28 -12.48 -1.64
N ALA A 186 -18.55 -11.75 -0.81
CA ALA A 186 -18.29 -12.14 0.57
C ALA A 186 -19.50 -11.96 1.49
N GLY A 187 -20.58 -11.30 1.06
CA GLY A 187 -21.83 -11.18 1.78
C GLY A 187 -21.84 -10.12 2.89
N PHE A 188 -21.19 -8.99 2.68
CA PHE A 188 -21.37 -7.80 3.51
C PHE A 188 -22.78 -7.23 3.32
N SER A 189 -23.35 -6.61 4.36
CA SER A 189 -24.71 -6.06 4.31
C SER A 189 -24.83 -4.80 3.47
N ARG A 190 -23.72 -4.05 3.36
CA ARG A 190 -23.59 -2.82 2.58
C ARG A 190 -22.16 -2.70 2.05
N VAL A 191 -22.01 -2.35 0.78
CA VAL A 191 -20.71 -2.13 0.13
C VAL A 191 -20.75 -0.82 -0.65
N GLU A 192 -19.82 0.09 -0.35
CA GLU A 192 -19.65 1.37 -1.04
C GLU A 192 -18.29 1.42 -1.70
N ALA A 193 -18.29 1.60 -3.03
CA ALA A 193 -17.09 1.71 -3.85
C ALA A 193 -16.89 3.13 -4.35
N PHE A 194 -15.65 3.60 -4.31
CA PHE A 194 -15.25 4.89 -4.88
C PHE A 194 -13.79 4.84 -5.35
N ALA A 195 -13.38 5.85 -6.09
CA ALA A 195 -12.01 5.96 -6.55
C ALA A 195 -11.52 7.39 -6.44
N ASP A 196 -10.22 7.53 -6.14
CA ASP A 196 -9.51 8.81 -6.14
C ASP A 196 -8.11 8.66 -6.73
N TYR A 197 -7.39 9.77 -6.80
CA TYR A 197 -6.01 9.78 -7.30
C TYR A 197 -5.05 10.29 -6.23
N ILE A 198 -3.93 9.60 -6.08
CA ILE A 198 -2.78 10.14 -5.37
C ILE A 198 -1.80 10.67 -6.41
N SER A 199 -1.60 11.98 -6.42
CA SER A 199 -0.87 12.70 -7.46
C SER A 199 0.55 13.09 -7.01
N TYR A 200 1.47 13.08 -7.95
CA TYR A 200 2.83 13.59 -7.87
C TYR A 200 2.94 14.72 -8.91
N GLY A 201 2.55 15.93 -8.52
CA GLY A 201 2.42 17.08 -9.41
C GLY A 201 3.18 18.34 -8.92
N THR A 202 3.98 18.24 -7.87
CA THR A 202 4.92 19.30 -7.48
C THR A 202 6.36 18.87 -7.79
N PRO A 203 7.28 19.81 -8.10
CA PRO A 203 8.65 19.47 -8.46
C PRO A 203 9.33 18.51 -7.47
N ASP A 204 9.21 18.75 -6.17
CA ASP A 204 9.81 17.90 -5.14
C ASP A 204 9.22 16.49 -5.12
N ARG A 205 7.89 16.36 -5.26
CA ARG A 205 7.22 15.06 -5.29
C ARG A 205 7.54 14.28 -6.56
N ILE A 206 7.63 14.96 -7.72
CA ILE A 206 8.04 14.35 -9.00
C ILE A 206 9.47 13.82 -8.89
N LYS A 207 10.41 14.64 -8.40
CA LYS A 207 11.81 14.25 -8.21
C LYS A 207 11.96 13.06 -7.27
N ALA A 208 11.31 13.11 -6.11
CA ALA A 208 11.35 12.02 -5.13
C ALA A 208 10.76 10.72 -5.72
N PHE A 209 9.64 10.81 -6.42
CA PHE A 209 8.99 9.66 -7.06
C PHE A 209 9.87 9.04 -8.15
N ALA A 210 10.44 9.87 -9.05
CA ALA A 210 11.33 9.42 -10.11
C ALA A 210 12.60 8.77 -9.53
N TYR A 211 13.17 9.35 -8.47
CA TYR A 211 14.33 8.79 -7.78
C TYR A 211 14.06 7.38 -7.23
N ASP A 212 12.90 7.18 -6.59
CA ASP A 212 12.49 5.85 -6.09
C ASP A 212 12.37 4.82 -7.23
N ARG A 213 11.73 5.21 -8.34
CA ARG A 213 11.59 4.34 -9.52
C ARG A 213 12.93 4.03 -10.17
N ALA A 214 13.79 5.03 -10.31
CA ALA A 214 15.15 4.85 -10.82
C ALA A 214 15.97 3.91 -9.92
N THR A 215 15.83 4.01 -8.60
CA THR A 215 16.48 3.10 -7.64
C THR A 215 15.99 1.67 -7.79
N GLU A 216 14.67 1.46 -7.95
CA GLU A 216 14.12 0.13 -8.23
C GLU A 216 14.70 -0.49 -9.51
N CYS A 217 15.01 0.33 -10.53
CA CYS A 217 15.63 -0.13 -11.77
C CYS A 217 17.11 -0.49 -11.60
N ARG A 218 17.86 0.22 -10.76
CA ARG A 218 19.33 0.04 -10.63
C ARG A 218 19.70 -1.21 -9.84
N ASP A 219 19.17 -1.36 -8.64
CA ASP A 219 19.63 -2.35 -7.65
C ASP A 219 18.52 -2.87 -6.72
N GLY A 220 17.29 -2.46 -6.95
CA GLY A 220 16.14 -2.86 -6.14
C GLY A 220 15.71 -4.31 -6.34
N LYS A 221 14.77 -4.77 -5.50
CA LYS A 221 14.15 -6.10 -5.62
C LYS A 221 13.48 -6.32 -6.99
N VAL A 222 12.98 -5.24 -7.60
CA VAL A 222 12.40 -5.25 -8.96
C VAL A 222 13.47 -5.62 -9.98
N HIS A 223 14.65 -5.02 -9.93
CA HIS A 223 15.77 -5.34 -10.81
C HIS A 223 16.11 -6.85 -10.75
N VAL A 224 16.33 -7.37 -9.55
CA VAL A 224 16.66 -8.79 -9.34
C VAL A 224 15.55 -9.72 -9.84
N ALA A 225 14.29 -9.40 -9.55
CA ALA A 225 13.16 -10.23 -9.97
C ALA A 225 12.96 -10.20 -11.49
N VAL A 226 13.01 -9.02 -12.10
CA VAL A 226 12.80 -8.83 -13.54
C VAL A 226 13.86 -9.55 -14.37
N THR A 227 15.15 -9.45 -13.96
CA THR A 227 16.24 -10.14 -14.64
C THR A 227 16.17 -11.66 -14.45
N ARG A 228 15.81 -12.14 -13.27
CA ARG A 228 15.61 -13.57 -12.99
C ARG A 228 14.51 -14.18 -13.86
N HIS A 229 13.42 -13.48 -14.11
CA HIS A 229 12.32 -13.92 -14.96
C HIS A 229 12.54 -13.66 -16.45
N GLY A 230 13.68 -13.06 -16.84
CA GLY A 230 14.00 -12.77 -18.24
C GLY A 230 13.06 -11.74 -18.89
N ILE A 231 12.41 -10.88 -18.10
CA ILE A 231 11.43 -9.89 -18.59
C ILE A 231 12.12 -8.68 -19.20
N ALA A 232 13.24 -8.26 -18.60
CA ALA A 232 14.12 -7.22 -19.14
C ALA A 232 15.56 -7.48 -18.73
N SER A 233 16.52 -6.95 -19.50
CA SER A 233 17.94 -7.02 -19.17
C SER A 233 18.33 -5.95 -18.15
N SER A 234 19.48 -6.16 -17.47
CA SER A 234 20.06 -5.12 -16.59
C SER A 234 20.37 -3.84 -17.36
N GLU A 235 20.80 -3.95 -18.62
CA GLU A 235 21.07 -2.78 -19.47
C GLU A 235 19.79 -2.00 -19.78
N GLU A 236 18.68 -2.68 -20.09
CA GLU A 236 17.36 -2.04 -20.27
C GLU A 236 16.93 -1.32 -18.98
N LEU A 237 17.05 -1.97 -17.83
CA LEU A 237 16.69 -1.37 -16.54
C LEU A 237 17.54 -0.13 -16.20
N LEU A 238 18.82 -0.12 -16.53
CA LEU A 238 19.67 1.06 -16.36
C LEU A 238 19.25 2.22 -17.28
N ARG A 239 18.86 1.94 -18.53
CA ARG A 239 18.26 2.96 -19.42
C ARG A 239 16.96 3.51 -18.85
N LEU A 240 16.11 2.67 -18.28
CA LEU A 240 14.86 3.11 -17.63
C LEU A 240 15.14 3.95 -16.38
N ALA A 241 16.20 3.65 -15.62
CA ALA A 241 16.62 4.48 -14.50
C ALA A 241 17.02 5.89 -14.94
N ALA A 242 17.70 6.04 -16.09
CA ALA A 242 18.02 7.34 -16.67
C ALA A 242 16.75 8.06 -17.15
N ALA A 243 15.86 7.34 -17.86
CA ALA A 243 14.60 7.90 -18.38
C ALA A 243 13.71 8.46 -17.27
N TRP A 244 13.69 7.88 -16.07
CA TRP A 244 12.99 8.45 -14.91
C TRP A 244 13.58 9.80 -14.49
N GLY A 245 14.91 9.97 -14.56
CA GLY A 245 15.58 11.25 -14.31
C GLY A 245 15.17 12.30 -15.34
N GLU A 246 15.28 11.97 -16.63
CA GLU A 246 14.92 12.86 -17.75
C GLU A 246 13.43 13.28 -17.65
N TRP A 247 12.53 12.34 -17.40
CA TRP A 247 11.11 12.64 -17.19
C TRP A 247 10.89 13.60 -16.02
N SER A 248 11.62 13.44 -14.93
CA SER A 248 11.47 14.30 -13.75
C SER A 248 11.99 15.73 -13.94
N ASP A 249 12.77 15.97 -14.98
CA ASP A 249 13.27 17.30 -15.37
C ASP A 249 12.31 18.03 -16.32
N ASP A 250 11.32 17.32 -16.89
CA ASP A 250 10.31 17.90 -17.76
C ASP A 250 9.34 18.79 -16.94
N PRO A 251 9.16 20.08 -17.32
CA PRO A 251 8.19 20.97 -16.66
C PRO A 251 6.73 20.48 -16.74
N GLY A 252 6.40 19.67 -17.74
CA GLY A 252 5.09 19.05 -17.92
C GLY A 252 4.92 17.72 -17.21
N ALA A 253 5.94 17.23 -16.48
CA ALA A 253 5.87 15.95 -15.78
C ALA A 253 4.75 15.93 -14.75
N PHE A 254 3.93 14.91 -14.81
CA PHE A 254 2.86 14.64 -13.84
C PHE A 254 2.61 13.15 -13.78
N PHE A 255 2.45 12.64 -12.57
CA PHE A 255 2.08 11.24 -12.34
C PHE A 255 0.96 11.15 -11.31
N ALA A 256 0.00 10.24 -11.55
CA ALA A 256 -1.02 9.92 -10.56
C ALA A 256 -1.41 8.44 -10.62
N PHE A 257 -1.52 7.81 -9.43
CA PHE A 257 -2.12 6.50 -9.27
C PHE A 257 -3.62 6.64 -9.03
N ALA A 258 -4.41 5.84 -9.76
CA ALA A 258 -5.79 5.60 -9.41
C ALA A 258 -5.85 4.60 -8.23
N TRP A 259 -6.57 4.97 -7.18
CA TRP A 259 -6.88 4.12 -6.04
C TRP A 259 -8.37 3.83 -6.02
N CYS A 260 -8.72 2.54 -6.11
CA CYS A 260 -10.08 2.10 -5.83
C CYS A 260 -10.17 1.77 -4.34
N ARG A 261 -11.24 2.22 -3.73
CA ARG A 261 -11.50 2.10 -2.29
C ARG A 261 -12.86 1.50 -2.05
N GLU A 262 -12.97 0.77 -0.96
CA GLU A 262 -14.19 0.08 -0.54
C GLU A 262 -14.43 0.33 0.93
N LEU A 263 -15.67 0.63 1.28
CA LEU A 263 -16.18 0.54 2.64
C LEU A 263 -17.28 -0.52 2.66
N ALA A 264 -17.16 -1.49 3.56
CA ALA A 264 -18.11 -2.59 3.69
C ALA A 264 -18.51 -2.82 5.15
N TRP A 265 -19.79 -2.98 5.41
CA TRP A 265 -20.34 -3.16 6.76
C TRP A 265 -20.98 -4.56 6.94
N LEU A 266 -20.90 -5.07 8.19
CA LEU A 266 -21.56 -6.33 8.59
C LEU A 266 -22.95 -6.08 9.17
#